data_77496b89dc7b4bb608325e8a0ae0e235
#
_entry.id   77496b89dc7b4bb608325e8a0ae0e235
#
_cell.length_a   1.000
_cell.length_b   1.000
_cell.length_c   1.000
_cell.angle_alpha   90.00
_cell.angle_beta   90.00
_cell.angle_gamma   90.00
#
_symmetry.space_group_name_H-M   'P 1'
#
loop_
_entity.id
_entity.type
_entity.pdbx_description
1 polymer ?
#
loop_
_entity_poly.entity_id
_entity_poly.type
_entity_poly.pdbx_seq_one_letter_code
_entity_poly.pdbx_strand_id
1 'polypeptide(L)'
;MLNKIMMTGRITTDLSVVTEDNHSYCKFSIAVDQPKRNDTETVETDTFTCLAFDDNARSVNFLYSKGGQITFVGSLRNAPDKKVVIILEELHFQNRFAVKVDVDSGQIF
;
A
#
# COMPACT_ATOMS: atom_id res chain seq x y z
N MET A 1 -20.92 -4.01 10.82
CA MET A 1 -19.67 -4.51 11.38
C MET A 1 -18.50 -3.67 10.89
N LEU A 2 -17.47 -3.56 11.70
CA LEU A 2 -16.31 -2.72 11.37
C LEU A 2 -15.12 -3.60 11.01
N ASN A 3 -14.52 -3.30 9.84
CA ASN A 3 -13.35 -4.02 9.39
C ASN A 3 -12.49 -3.02 8.63
N LYS A 4 -11.66 -2.28 9.36
CA LYS A 4 -10.83 -1.24 8.79
C LYS A 4 -9.44 -1.29 9.40
N ILE A 5 -8.45 -0.99 8.57
CA ILE A 5 -7.08 -0.88 9.03
C ILE A 5 -6.46 0.33 8.34
N MET A 6 -5.65 1.08 9.08
CA MET A 6 -4.85 2.17 8.52
C MET A 6 -3.40 1.80 8.70
N MET A 7 -2.62 1.95 7.64
CA MET A 7 -1.26 1.44 7.70
C MET A 7 -0.32 2.24 6.82
N THR A 8 0.89 2.39 7.28
CA THR A 8 1.99 2.92 6.48
C THR A 8 3.07 1.86 6.44
N GLY A 9 3.56 1.54 5.25
CA GLY A 9 4.60 0.54 5.09
C GLY A 9 5.46 0.83 3.88
N ARG A 10 6.53 0.05 3.75
CA ARG A 10 7.44 0.15 2.62
C ARG A 10 7.16 -0.99 1.66
N ILE A 11 6.96 -0.67 0.40
CA ILE A 11 6.66 -1.69 -0.62
C ILE A 11 7.91 -2.52 -0.87
N THR A 12 7.77 -3.84 -0.77
CA THR A 12 8.93 -4.74 -0.87
C THR A 12 8.95 -5.55 -2.15
N THR A 13 7.92 -5.45 -2.99
CA THR A 13 7.85 -6.19 -4.25
C THR A 13 7.72 -5.22 -5.41
N ASP A 14 8.03 -5.71 -6.60
CA ASP A 14 7.76 -4.94 -7.80
C ASP A 14 6.26 -4.81 -7.99
N LEU A 15 5.85 -3.73 -8.65
CA LEU A 15 4.44 -3.46 -8.88
C LEU A 15 4.11 -3.68 -10.36
N SER A 16 2.97 -4.32 -10.59
CA SER A 16 2.43 -4.45 -11.94
C SER A 16 0.93 -4.64 -11.82
N VAL A 17 0.23 -4.20 -12.86
CA VAL A 17 -1.22 -4.37 -12.93
C VAL A 17 -1.51 -5.55 -13.83
N VAL A 18 -2.31 -6.48 -13.30
CA VAL A 18 -2.77 -7.64 -14.06
C VAL A 18 -4.24 -7.41 -14.38
N THR A 19 -4.63 -7.65 -15.62
CA THR A 19 -6.02 -7.48 -16.06
C THR A 19 -6.59 -8.82 -16.48
N GLU A 20 -7.72 -9.20 -15.88
CA GLU A 20 -8.42 -10.43 -16.19
C GLU A 20 -9.91 -10.16 -16.18
N ASP A 21 -10.62 -10.63 -17.21
CA ASP A 21 -12.09 -10.51 -17.25
C ASP A 21 -12.58 -9.10 -16.98
N ASN A 22 -11.91 -8.11 -17.58
CA ASN A 22 -12.26 -6.70 -17.45
C ASN A 22 -12.01 -6.13 -16.05
N HIS A 23 -11.31 -6.86 -15.21
CA HIS A 23 -10.91 -6.37 -13.88
C HIS A 23 -9.41 -6.31 -13.79
N SER A 24 -8.93 -5.30 -13.11
CA SER A 24 -7.49 -5.10 -12.90
C SER A 24 -7.17 -5.26 -11.42
N TYR A 25 -6.00 -5.78 -11.15
CA TYR A 25 -5.55 -5.83 -9.76
C TYR A 25 -4.03 -5.70 -9.70
N CYS A 26 -3.57 -5.29 -8.51
CA CYS A 26 -2.15 -5.18 -8.22
C CYS A 26 -1.93 -5.84 -6.86
N LYS A 27 -1.11 -6.88 -6.84
CA LYS A 27 -0.77 -7.59 -5.60
C LYS A 27 0.64 -7.20 -5.22
N PHE A 28 0.83 -6.80 -3.98
CA PHE A 28 2.15 -6.38 -3.53
C PHE A 28 2.29 -6.67 -2.04
N SER A 29 3.53 -6.60 -1.56
CA SER A 29 3.82 -6.78 -0.14
C SER A 29 4.37 -5.50 0.44
N ILE A 30 4.07 -5.26 1.71
CA ILE A 30 4.63 -4.14 2.45
C ILE A 30 5.31 -4.66 3.70
N ALA A 31 6.34 -3.93 4.13
CA ALA A 31 7.04 -4.20 5.37
C ALA A 31 6.71 -3.07 6.34
N VAL A 32 6.35 -3.43 7.55
CA VAL A 32 5.99 -2.50 8.60
C VAL A 32 6.87 -2.79 9.80
N ASP A 33 7.66 -1.80 10.21
CA ASP A 33 8.53 -1.96 11.36
C ASP A 33 7.70 -1.80 12.63
N GLN A 34 7.91 -2.72 13.56
CA GLN A 34 7.20 -2.69 14.83
C GLN A 34 7.96 -1.85 15.83
N PRO A 35 7.27 -1.13 16.72
CA PRO A 35 7.95 -0.35 17.74
C PRO A 35 8.72 -1.27 18.67
N LYS A 36 9.88 -0.81 19.11
CA LYS A 36 10.65 -1.51 20.13
C LYS A 36 9.93 -1.38 21.46
N ARG A 37 9.96 -2.44 22.26
CA ARG A 37 9.36 -2.40 23.58
C ARG A 37 10.35 -1.90 24.63
N ASN A 38 11.64 -2.01 24.35
CA ASN A 38 12.65 -1.44 25.22
C ASN A 38 13.92 -1.23 24.40
N ASP A 39 14.91 -0.61 25.03
CA ASP A 39 16.11 -0.19 24.31
C ASP A 39 16.99 -1.35 23.87
N THR A 40 16.80 -2.52 24.45
CA THR A 40 17.66 -3.65 24.10
C THR A 40 17.10 -4.52 23.01
N GLU A 41 15.86 -4.29 22.60
CA GLU A 41 15.25 -5.08 21.54
C GLU A 41 15.63 -4.55 20.18
N THR A 42 15.78 -5.46 19.23
CA THR A 42 15.94 -5.05 17.85
C THR A 42 14.56 -4.76 17.27
N VAL A 43 14.53 -3.89 16.25
CA VAL A 43 13.29 -3.62 15.54
C VAL A 43 12.90 -4.87 14.75
N GLU A 44 11.65 -5.28 14.91
CA GLU A 44 11.09 -6.38 14.12
C GLU A 44 10.26 -5.82 13.01
N THR A 45 10.28 -6.51 11.87
CA THR A 45 9.56 -6.08 10.69
C THR A 45 8.54 -7.16 10.33
N ASP A 46 7.29 -6.75 10.22
CA ASP A 46 6.23 -7.64 9.75
C ASP A 46 5.96 -7.35 8.30
N THR A 47 5.57 -8.39 7.56
CA THR A 47 5.28 -8.28 6.14
C THR A 47 3.83 -8.65 5.90
N PHE A 48 3.15 -7.84 5.10
CA PHE A 48 1.74 -8.07 4.81
C PHE A 48 1.50 -8.07 3.30
N THR A 49 0.61 -8.94 2.87
CA THR A 49 0.20 -8.99 1.46
C THR A 49 -1.00 -8.08 1.26
N CYS A 50 -0.91 -7.25 0.24
CA CYS A 50 -1.94 -6.27 -0.09
C CYS A 50 -2.45 -6.51 -1.50
N LEU A 51 -3.74 -6.20 -1.70
CA LEU A 51 -4.38 -6.25 -2.99
C LEU A 51 -5.09 -4.95 -3.25
N ALA A 52 -4.88 -4.39 -4.43
CA ALA A 52 -5.61 -3.22 -4.88
C ALA A 52 -6.33 -3.60 -6.17
N PHE A 53 -7.54 -3.08 -6.35
CA PHE A 53 -8.36 -3.42 -7.51
C PHE A 53 -8.69 -2.20 -8.34
N ASP A 54 -8.79 -2.38 -9.64
CA ASP A 54 -9.28 -1.41 -10.62
C ASP A 54 -8.56 -0.06 -10.49
N ASP A 55 -9.26 1.01 -10.17
CA ASP A 55 -8.64 2.34 -10.09
C ASP A 55 -7.54 2.40 -9.05
N ASN A 56 -7.73 1.74 -7.91
CA ASN A 56 -6.70 1.69 -6.89
C ASN A 56 -5.46 0.96 -7.38
N ALA A 57 -5.63 -0.12 -8.13
CA ALA A 57 -4.50 -0.86 -8.69
C ALA A 57 -3.69 0.03 -9.64
N ARG A 58 -4.38 0.77 -10.49
CA ARG A 58 -3.70 1.66 -11.43
C ARG A 58 -2.99 2.79 -10.69
N SER A 59 -3.63 3.32 -9.66
CA SER A 59 -3.03 4.40 -8.87
C SER A 59 -1.77 3.94 -8.16
N VAL A 60 -1.81 2.76 -7.54
CA VAL A 60 -0.64 2.22 -6.86
C VAL A 60 0.50 2.03 -7.85
N ASN A 61 0.20 1.43 -9.00
CA ASN A 61 1.24 1.16 -9.99
C ASN A 61 1.82 2.44 -10.58
N PHE A 62 0.99 3.48 -10.72
CA PHE A 62 1.43 4.74 -11.32
C PHE A 62 2.24 5.59 -10.33
N LEU A 63 1.84 5.61 -9.07
CA LEU A 63 2.37 6.57 -8.10
C LEU A 63 3.48 6.02 -7.23
N TYR A 64 3.63 4.71 -7.15
CA TYR A 64 4.58 4.09 -6.24
C TYR A 64 5.48 3.11 -6.96
N SER A 65 6.54 2.70 -6.28
CA SER A 65 7.44 1.67 -6.78
C SER A 65 8.04 0.92 -5.60
N LYS A 66 8.68 -0.19 -5.89
CA LYS A 66 9.36 -0.97 -4.87
C LYS A 66 10.32 -0.08 -4.09
N GLY A 67 10.28 -0.18 -2.79
CA GLY A 67 11.09 0.65 -1.90
C GLY A 67 10.38 1.90 -1.42
N GLY A 68 9.27 2.27 -2.05
CA GLY A 68 8.54 3.46 -1.67
C GLY A 68 7.64 3.24 -0.47
N GLN A 69 7.29 4.34 0.18
CA GLN A 69 6.41 4.30 1.34
C GLN A 69 4.98 4.58 0.90
N ILE A 70 4.06 3.79 1.41
CA ILE A 70 2.65 3.91 1.06
C ILE A 70 1.82 3.97 2.33
N THR A 71 0.84 4.86 2.36
CA THR A 71 -0.11 4.98 3.46
C THR A 71 -1.52 4.77 2.90
N PHE A 72 -2.30 3.95 3.56
CA PHE A 72 -3.62 3.62 3.02
C PHE A 72 -4.57 3.15 4.11
N VAL A 73 -5.85 3.16 3.77
CA VAL A 73 -6.90 2.55 4.55
C VAL A 73 -7.36 1.32 3.79
N GLY A 74 -7.57 0.23 4.49
CA GLY A 74 -8.03 -1.00 3.87
C GLY A 74 -8.84 -1.85 4.82
N SER A 75 -9.10 -3.07 4.40
CA SER A 75 -9.81 -4.04 5.21
C SER A 75 -9.11 -5.38 5.11
N LEU A 76 -9.34 -6.23 6.10
CA LEU A 76 -8.74 -7.56 6.13
C LEU A 76 -9.70 -8.56 5.51
N ARG A 77 -9.18 -9.44 4.67
CA ARG A 77 -9.95 -10.51 4.05
C ARG A 77 -9.16 -11.80 4.08
N ASN A 78 -9.87 -12.90 3.99
CA ASN A 78 -9.21 -14.19 3.79
C ASN A 78 -9.09 -14.44 2.29
N ALA A 79 -7.89 -14.81 1.86
CA ALA A 79 -7.69 -15.31 0.51
C ALA A 79 -8.22 -16.73 0.42
N PRO A 80 -8.34 -17.30 -0.80
CA PRO A 80 -8.83 -18.69 -0.94
C PRO A 80 -8.03 -19.72 -0.13
N ASP A 81 -6.75 -19.45 0.11
CA ASP A 81 -5.90 -20.34 0.91
C ASP A 81 -6.01 -20.08 2.39
N LYS A 82 -6.97 -19.24 2.82
CA LYS A 82 -7.24 -18.87 4.20
C LYS A 82 -6.22 -17.95 4.81
N LYS A 83 -5.23 -17.51 4.07
CA LYS A 83 -4.30 -16.51 4.58
C LYS A 83 -4.96 -15.13 4.55
N VAL A 84 -4.55 -14.28 5.47
CA VAL A 84 -5.11 -12.94 5.58
C VAL A 84 -4.41 -12.01 4.58
N VAL A 85 -5.21 -11.25 3.85
CA VAL A 85 -4.70 -10.23 2.96
C VAL A 85 -5.38 -8.92 3.28
N ILE A 86 -4.73 -7.81 2.91
CA ILE A 86 -5.28 -6.47 3.10
C ILE A 86 -5.79 -5.98 1.75
N ILE A 87 -7.07 -5.61 1.71
CA ILE A 87 -7.65 -5.01 0.51
C ILE A 87 -7.54 -3.52 0.65
N LEU A 88 -6.82 -2.89 -0.26
CA LEU A 88 -6.64 -1.44 -0.24
C LEU A 88 -7.92 -0.76 -0.68
N GLU A 89 -8.42 0.15 0.13
CA GLU A 89 -9.66 0.86 -0.14
C GLU A 89 -9.42 2.32 -0.48
N GLU A 90 -8.45 2.95 0.17
CA GLU A 90 -8.24 4.37 0.01
C GLU A 90 -6.77 4.69 0.19
N LEU A 91 -6.19 5.39 -0.78
CA LEU A 91 -4.80 5.83 -0.70
C LEU A 91 -4.71 7.19 -0.04
N HIS A 92 -3.70 7.36 0.82
CA HIS A 92 -3.42 8.64 1.44
C HIS A 92 -2.06 9.11 0.95
N PHE A 93 -2.05 10.18 0.18
CA PHE A 93 -0.82 10.67 -0.42
C PHE A 93 -0.08 11.58 0.52
N GLN A 94 1.25 11.43 0.51
CA GLN A 94 2.10 12.43 1.14
C GLN A 94 2.26 13.56 0.16
N ASN A 95 1.84 14.74 0.55
CA ASN A 95 1.80 15.80 -0.44
C ASN A 95 3.15 16.46 -0.69
N ARG A 96 4.17 16.07 -0.01
CA ARG A 96 5.45 16.69 -0.22
C ARG A 96 6.01 16.44 -1.59
N PHE A 97 5.54 15.40 -2.28
CA PHE A 97 6.06 15.22 -3.57
C PHE A 97 5.06 15.61 -4.57
N ALA A 98 3.92 15.64 -4.17
CA ALA A 98 3.01 16.15 -5.05
C ALA A 98 3.41 17.47 -5.43
N VAL A 99 4.20 17.83 -4.74
CA VAL A 99 4.62 18.94 -5.12
C VAL A 99 5.56 19.07 -5.91
N LYS A 100 5.96 18.85 -6.16
CA LYS A 100 6.69 19.10 -6.91
C LYS A 100 6.31 19.19 -7.98
N VAL A 101 5.84 19.24 -8.11
CA VAL A 101 5.47 19.38 -9.09
C VAL A 101 4.90 20.15 -9.51
N ASP A 102 4.85 20.52 -9.16
CA ASP A 102 4.35 21.17 -9.56
C ASP A 102 4.32 21.81 -9.69
N VAL A 103 4.61 21.85 -9.21
CA VAL A 103 4.52 22.54 -9.28
C VAL A 103 4.40 23.41 -10.01
N ASP A 104 4.87 23.58 -10.37
CA ASP A 104 4.65 24.40 -11.13
C ASP A 104 3.51 24.61 -11.47
N SER A 105 3.13 24.12 -11.55
CA SER A 105 1.89 24.26 -11.92
C SER A 105 1.09 24.16 -10.86
N GLY A 106 1.38 23.91 -10.12
CA GLY A 106 0.68 23.76 -9.15
C GLY A 106 -0.29 22.79 -9.12
N GLN A 107 -0.36 22.27 -9.49
CA GLN A 107 -1.13 21.45 -9.31
C GLN A 107 -0.90 20.41 -8.88
N ILE A 108 -0.89 20.03 -8.44
CA ILE A 108 -0.68 19.05 -8.14
C ILE A 108 -1.43 18.22 -7.93
N PHE A 109 -1.77 17.64 -8.01
CA PHE A 109 -2.55 16.98 -7.95
C PHE A 109 -3.07 16.99 -7.36
#